data_fcde0716d6f2835d7c6dae780669bbaf
#
_entry.id   fcde0716d6f2835d7c6dae780669bbaf
#
_cell.length_a   1.000
_cell.length_b   1.000
_cell.length_c   1.000
_cell.angle_alpha   90.00
_cell.angle_beta   90.00
_cell.angle_gamma   90.00
#
_symmetry.space_group_name_H-M   'P 1'
#
loop_
_entity.id
_entity.type
_entity.pdbx_description
1 polymer ?
#
loop_
_entity_poly.entity_id
_entity_poly.type
_entity_poly.pdbx_seq_one_letter_code
_entity_poly.pdbx_strand_id
1 'polypeptide(L)'
;MKKIAVILALSLTTSLFAASPAEQQLTEAIKAPGLSVVHLWAPWCGNCKSELKSGNWLKTVKANPDVKFYFVSVWNSGDDGKTLLATYELADQPNVTILADPGPRKGDTKIKRFLDLPVSWIPTTWIYKGGDLRYAMNYGEMRFDVLQQFFADSKSEW
;
A
#
# COMPACT_ATOMS: atom_id res chain seq x y z
N MET A 1 31.84 -25.06 -49.85
CA MET A 1 31.76 -25.31 -48.42
C MET A 1 30.96 -24.17 -47.78
N LYS A 2 29.67 -24.43 -47.43
CA LYS A 2 28.78 -23.43 -46.83
C LYS A 2 28.94 -23.48 -45.29
N LYS A 3 29.38 -22.37 -44.69
CA LYS A 3 29.46 -22.22 -43.22
C LYS A 3 28.07 -21.86 -42.68
N ILE A 4 27.49 -22.76 -41.90
CA ILE A 4 26.22 -22.53 -41.18
C ILE A 4 26.63 -21.86 -39.88
N ALA A 5 26.22 -20.57 -39.68
CA ALA A 5 26.33 -19.87 -38.41
C ALA A 5 25.13 -20.23 -37.55
N VAL A 6 25.37 -20.96 -36.46
CA VAL A 6 24.32 -21.22 -35.45
C VAL A 6 24.27 -20.01 -34.51
N ILE A 7 23.21 -19.21 -34.59
CA ILE A 7 22.96 -18.14 -33.65
C ILE A 7 22.23 -18.74 -32.44
N LEU A 8 22.98 -18.83 -31.34
CA LEU A 8 22.45 -19.27 -30.04
C LEU A 8 21.71 -18.08 -29.41
N ALA A 9 20.39 -18.08 -29.51
CA ALA A 9 19.55 -17.06 -28.82
C ALA A 9 19.50 -17.38 -27.32
N LEU A 10 20.24 -16.61 -26.51
CA LEU A 10 20.22 -16.68 -25.07
C LEU A 10 18.95 -15.97 -24.57
N SER A 11 17.90 -16.76 -24.31
CA SER A 11 16.68 -16.24 -23.68
C SER A 11 16.95 -15.95 -22.20
N LEU A 12 17.21 -14.68 -21.85
CA LEU A 12 17.17 -14.23 -20.46
C LEU A 12 15.72 -14.33 -19.95
N THR A 13 15.42 -15.37 -19.21
CA THR A 13 14.19 -15.43 -18.40
C THR A 13 14.37 -14.55 -17.17
N THR A 14 14.03 -13.28 -17.28
CA THR A 14 13.82 -12.43 -16.10
C THR A 14 12.58 -12.96 -15.41
N SER A 15 12.74 -13.58 -14.24
CA SER A 15 11.63 -13.86 -13.33
C SER A 15 11.10 -12.52 -12.80
N LEU A 16 10.22 -11.90 -13.55
CA LEU A 16 9.36 -10.82 -13.05
C LEU A 16 8.45 -11.47 -12.01
N PHE A 17 8.68 -11.19 -10.74
CA PHE A 17 7.65 -11.44 -9.73
C PHE A 17 6.43 -10.64 -10.18
N ALA A 18 5.41 -11.33 -10.65
CA ALA A 18 4.18 -10.67 -11.08
C ALA A 18 3.57 -9.96 -9.88
N ALA A 19 3.25 -8.68 -10.04
CA ALA A 19 2.55 -7.90 -9.03
C ALA A 19 1.25 -8.61 -8.62
N SER A 20 0.92 -8.60 -7.33
CA SER A 20 -0.32 -9.20 -6.84
C SER A 20 -1.55 -8.49 -7.42
N PRO A 21 -2.73 -9.13 -7.44
CA PRO A 21 -3.96 -8.46 -7.88
C PRO A 21 -4.24 -7.16 -7.10
N ALA A 22 -3.94 -7.12 -5.80
CA ALA A 22 -4.07 -5.92 -4.98
C ALA A 22 -3.10 -4.83 -5.43
N GLU A 23 -1.86 -5.19 -5.71
CA GLU A 23 -0.84 -4.25 -6.20
C GLU A 23 -1.18 -3.72 -7.59
N GLN A 24 -1.64 -4.57 -8.51
CA GLN A 24 -2.08 -4.17 -9.84
C GLN A 24 -3.25 -3.18 -9.78
N GLN A 25 -4.28 -3.50 -8.98
CA GLN A 25 -5.42 -2.62 -8.76
C GLN A 25 -4.99 -1.27 -8.20
N LEU A 26 -4.10 -1.26 -7.23
CA LEU A 26 -3.63 -0.05 -6.58
C LEU A 26 -2.73 0.79 -7.50
N THR A 27 -1.87 0.16 -8.30
CA THR A 27 -1.03 0.82 -9.30
C THR A 27 -1.86 1.69 -10.26
N GLU A 28 -3.03 1.22 -10.67
CA GLU A 28 -3.93 2.02 -11.50
C GLU A 28 -4.69 3.08 -10.68
N ALA A 29 -5.13 2.73 -9.49
CA ALA A 29 -5.93 3.61 -8.65
C ALA A 29 -5.18 4.88 -8.19
N ILE A 30 -3.89 4.78 -7.88
CA ILE A 30 -3.07 5.93 -7.43
C ILE A 30 -2.77 6.94 -8.55
N LYS A 31 -2.96 6.57 -9.84
CA LYS A 31 -2.83 7.48 -10.99
C LYS A 31 -4.00 8.46 -11.12
N ALA A 32 -5.10 8.19 -10.43
CA ALA A 32 -6.24 9.09 -10.45
C ALA A 32 -5.88 10.48 -9.92
N PRO A 33 -6.51 11.55 -10.43
CA PRO A 33 -6.32 12.89 -9.88
C PRO A 33 -6.64 12.96 -8.39
N GLY A 34 -5.91 13.80 -7.66
CA GLY A 34 -6.07 13.98 -6.22
C GLY A 34 -5.12 13.12 -5.39
N LEU A 35 -5.34 13.13 -4.08
CA LEU A 35 -4.49 12.41 -3.15
C LEU A 35 -4.96 10.98 -2.92
N SER A 36 -4.00 10.07 -2.90
CA SER A 36 -4.17 8.67 -2.52
C SER A 36 -3.24 8.34 -1.35
N VAL A 37 -3.80 7.81 -0.28
CA VAL A 37 -3.06 7.32 0.89
C VAL A 37 -3.07 5.80 0.87
N VAL A 38 -1.89 5.20 0.83
CA VAL A 38 -1.70 3.75 0.88
C VAL A 38 -1.16 3.39 2.26
N HIS A 39 -1.95 2.67 3.05
CA HIS A 39 -1.57 2.23 4.39
C HIS A 39 -1.40 0.72 4.42
N LEU A 40 -0.15 0.26 4.54
CA LEU A 40 0.19 -1.15 4.67
C LEU A 40 0.12 -1.57 6.14
N TRP A 41 -0.63 -2.61 6.42
CA TRP A 41 -0.91 -3.07 7.77
C TRP A 41 -1.17 -4.57 7.83
N ALA A 42 -1.42 -5.11 9.00
CA ALA A 42 -1.93 -6.48 9.14
C ALA A 42 -2.78 -6.65 10.41
N PRO A 43 -3.80 -7.52 10.42
CA PRO A 43 -4.69 -7.74 11.56
C PRO A 43 -3.98 -8.24 12.83
N TRP A 44 -2.85 -8.91 12.68
CA TRP A 44 -2.04 -9.40 13.81
C TRP A 44 -1.06 -8.36 14.35
N CYS A 45 -0.83 -7.24 13.64
CA CYS A 45 0.17 -6.22 13.98
C CYS A 45 -0.30 -5.37 15.17
N GLY A 46 0.45 -5.35 16.25
CA GLY A 46 0.11 -4.61 17.48
C GLY A 46 0.00 -3.11 17.26
N ASN A 47 1.02 -2.48 16.65
CA ASN A 47 1.04 -1.05 16.37
C ASN A 47 -0.08 -0.65 15.40
N CYS A 48 -0.35 -1.46 14.38
CA CYS A 48 -1.45 -1.23 13.45
C CYS A 48 -2.81 -1.20 14.18
N LYS A 49 -3.02 -2.15 15.10
CA LYS A 49 -4.24 -2.17 15.94
C LYS A 49 -4.32 -0.99 16.88
N SER A 50 -3.19 -0.53 17.43
CA SER A 50 -3.12 0.66 18.27
C SER A 50 -3.59 1.91 17.52
N GLU A 51 -3.12 2.11 16.27
CA GLU A 51 -3.59 3.20 15.42
C GLU A 51 -5.10 3.14 15.15
N LEU A 52 -5.63 1.96 14.81
CA LEU A 52 -7.07 1.79 14.58
C LEU A 52 -7.87 2.10 15.85
N LYS A 53 -7.44 1.57 17.00
CA LYS A 53 -8.09 1.75 18.30
C LYS A 53 -8.08 3.22 18.75
N SER A 54 -7.13 4.02 18.34
CA SER A 54 -7.07 5.45 18.67
C SER A 54 -8.24 6.26 18.08
N GLY A 55 -8.91 5.73 17.05
CA GLY A 55 -9.96 6.42 16.29
C GLY A 55 -9.46 7.53 15.37
N ASN A 56 -8.15 7.77 15.33
CA ASN A 56 -7.58 8.85 14.54
C ASN A 56 -7.65 8.58 13.04
N TRP A 57 -7.56 7.31 12.60
CA TRP A 57 -7.81 6.97 11.19
C TRP A 57 -9.20 7.35 10.75
N LEU A 58 -10.24 7.01 11.53
CA LEU A 58 -11.62 7.37 11.20
C LEU A 58 -11.83 8.89 11.14
N LYS A 59 -11.27 9.63 12.11
CA LYS A 59 -11.30 11.11 12.10
C LYS A 59 -10.62 11.67 10.85
N THR A 60 -9.43 11.15 10.50
CA THR A 60 -8.67 11.59 9.32
C THR A 60 -9.41 11.31 8.02
N VAL A 61 -9.98 10.12 7.86
CA VAL A 61 -10.78 9.74 6.69
C VAL A 61 -12.00 10.65 6.53
N LYS A 62 -12.76 10.87 7.60
CA LYS A 62 -13.95 11.75 7.58
C LYS A 62 -13.62 13.22 7.33
N ALA A 63 -12.46 13.69 7.82
CA ALA A 63 -12.02 15.07 7.61
C ALA A 63 -11.47 15.34 6.20
N ASN A 64 -11.19 14.32 5.42
CA ASN A 64 -10.60 14.42 4.08
C ASN A 64 -11.39 13.61 3.05
N PRO A 65 -12.64 14.00 2.72
CA PRO A 65 -13.50 13.22 1.81
C PRO A 65 -13.01 13.21 0.36
N ASP A 66 -12.16 14.15 0.00
CA ASP A 66 -11.48 14.27 -1.30
C ASP A 66 -10.22 13.40 -1.45
N VAL A 67 -9.73 12.83 -0.34
CA VAL A 67 -8.58 11.92 -0.32
C VAL A 67 -9.05 10.48 -0.39
N LYS A 68 -8.41 9.65 -1.23
CA LYS A 68 -8.66 8.22 -1.30
C LYS A 68 -7.72 7.47 -0.34
N PHE A 69 -8.31 6.61 0.48
CA PHE A 69 -7.56 5.81 1.46
C PHE A 69 -7.62 4.33 1.09
N TYR A 70 -6.46 3.72 0.94
CA TYR A 70 -6.29 2.30 0.65
C TYR A 70 -5.65 1.61 1.84
N PHE A 71 -6.43 0.83 2.57
CA PHE A 71 -5.92 -0.04 3.62
C PHE A 71 -5.56 -1.39 3.00
N VAL A 72 -4.28 -1.67 2.90
CA VAL A 72 -3.77 -2.88 2.27
C VAL A 72 -3.22 -3.83 3.33
N SER A 73 -3.92 -4.94 3.54
CA SER A 73 -3.47 -5.99 4.46
C SER A 73 -2.37 -6.80 3.79
N VAL A 74 -1.14 -6.70 4.32
CA VAL A 74 0.04 -7.44 3.86
C VAL A 74 0.52 -8.41 4.95
N TRP A 75 1.29 -9.45 4.58
CA TRP A 75 1.80 -10.46 5.52
C TRP A 75 0.70 -11.07 6.40
N ASN A 76 -0.47 -11.21 5.84
CA ASN A 76 -1.71 -11.47 6.57
C ASN A 76 -2.06 -12.97 6.69
N SER A 77 -1.31 -13.84 6.00
CA SER A 77 -1.59 -15.29 5.99
C SER A 77 -3.03 -15.65 5.60
N GLY A 78 -3.66 -14.82 4.75
CA GLY A 78 -5.03 -15.01 4.27
C GLY A 78 -6.12 -14.23 5.03
N ASP A 79 -5.78 -13.53 6.13
CA ASP A 79 -6.72 -12.64 6.83
C ASP A 79 -6.71 -11.25 6.19
N ASP A 80 -7.76 -10.89 5.48
CA ASP A 80 -7.89 -9.61 4.78
C ASP A 80 -8.10 -8.40 5.71
N GLY A 81 -8.42 -8.64 6.97
CA GLY A 81 -8.62 -7.62 7.99
C GLY A 81 -9.92 -6.81 7.88
N LYS A 82 -10.81 -7.14 6.94
CA LYS A 82 -12.09 -6.43 6.75
C LYS A 82 -12.91 -6.33 8.01
N THR A 83 -13.05 -7.44 8.73
CA THR A 83 -13.82 -7.49 9.98
C THR A 83 -13.26 -6.51 11.02
N LEU A 84 -11.93 -6.43 11.12
CA LEU A 84 -11.29 -5.51 12.07
C LEU A 84 -11.51 -4.05 11.65
N LEU A 85 -11.36 -3.70 10.37
CA LEU A 85 -11.63 -2.35 9.87
C LEU A 85 -13.11 -1.95 10.02
N ALA A 86 -14.04 -2.89 9.85
CA ALA A 86 -15.47 -2.67 10.10
C ALA A 86 -15.75 -2.36 11.59
N THR A 87 -15.07 -3.02 12.52
CA THR A 87 -15.17 -2.72 13.96
C THR A 87 -14.80 -1.28 14.30
N TYR A 88 -13.93 -0.68 13.50
CA TYR A 88 -13.52 0.73 13.65
C TYR A 88 -14.20 1.68 12.64
N GLU A 89 -15.31 1.28 12.04
CA GLU A 89 -16.14 2.07 11.11
C GLU A 89 -15.40 2.55 9.85
N LEU A 90 -14.26 1.96 9.52
CA LEU A 90 -13.48 2.34 8.33
C LEU A 90 -13.98 1.67 7.06
N ALA A 91 -14.54 0.47 7.18
CA ALA A 91 -14.96 -0.31 6.01
C ALA A 91 -16.11 0.35 5.22
N ASP A 92 -16.95 1.13 5.90
CA ASP A 92 -18.14 1.75 5.32
C ASP A 92 -17.90 3.19 4.83
N GLN A 93 -16.67 3.70 4.94
CA GLN A 93 -16.37 5.06 4.50
C GLN A 93 -16.26 5.11 2.96
N PRO A 94 -16.93 6.08 2.29
CA PRO A 94 -17.01 6.11 0.82
C PRO A 94 -15.67 6.37 0.11
N ASN A 95 -14.71 6.92 0.83
CA ASN A 95 -13.36 7.19 0.33
C ASN A 95 -12.31 6.17 0.81
N VAL A 96 -12.75 5.05 1.41
CA VAL A 96 -11.89 3.94 1.85
C VAL A 96 -12.04 2.74 0.91
N THR A 97 -10.92 2.16 0.52
CA THR A 97 -10.84 0.89 -0.21
C THR A 97 -9.98 -0.08 0.60
N ILE A 98 -10.50 -1.28 0.83
CA ILE A 98 -9.79 -2.33 1.55
C ILE A 98 -9.26 -3.34 0.54
N LEU A 99 -7.97 -3.57 0.56
CA LEU A 99 -7.27 -4.53 -0.27
C LEU A 99 -6.49 -5.52 0.59
N ALA A 100 -6.24 -6.70 0.05
CA ALA A 100 -5.40 -7.69 0.69
C ALA A 100 -4.39 -8.25 -0.31
N ASP A 101 -3.13 -8.26 0.09
CA ASP A 101 -2.09 -9.01 -0.58
C ASP A 101 -1.82 -10.27 0.25
N PRO A 102 -2.39 -11.43 -0.13
CA PRO A 102 -2.32 -12.64 0.65
C PRO A 102 -0.90 -13.20 0.61
N GLY A 103 -0.12 -12.90 1.63
CA GLY A 103 1.26 -13.36 1.74
C GLY A 103 1.58 -13.84 3.16
N PRO A 104 2.60 -14.70 3.31
CA PRO A 104 2.99 -15.20 4.61
C PRO A 104 3.67 -14.11 5.44
N ARG A 105 3.53 -14.23 6.76
CA ARG A 105 4.21 -13.34 7.72
C ARG A 105 5.73 -13.55 7.75
N LYS A 106 6.18 -14.77 7.44
CA LYS A 106 7.58 -15.19 7.51
C LYS A 106 7.93 -16.04 6.29
N GLY A 107 9.23 -16.24 6.07
CA GLY A 107 9.76 -17.08 4.99
C GLY A 107 10.15 -16.30 3.74
N ASP A 108 10.64 -17.02 2.75
CA ASP A 108 11.24 -16.42 1.55
C ASP A 108 10.21 -15.79 0.60
N THR A 109 8.96 -16.24 0.68
CA THR A 109 7.84 -15.71 -0.10
C THR A 109 7.15 -14.49 0.56
N LYS A 110 7.62 -14.06 1.75
CA LYS A 110 7.17 -12.81 2.35
C LYS A 110 7.50 -11.65 1.42
N ILE A 111 6.49 -10.83 1.08
CA ILE A 111 6.75 -9.68 0.22
C ILE A 111 7.76 -8.72 0.88
N LYS A 112 8.67 -8.21 0.08
CA LYS A 112 9.73 -7.26 0.49
C LYS A 112 9.60 -5.93 -0.24
N ARG A 113 8.73 -5.86 -1.23
CA ARG A 113 8.42 -4.68 -2.01
C ARG A 113 6.92 -4.66 -2.31
N PHE A 114 6.37 -3.47 -2.45
CA PHE A 114 5.00 -3.23 -2.90
C PHE A 114 4.98 -1.86 -3.59
N LEU A 115 4.33 -1.70 -4.74
CA LEU A 115 4.38 -0.49 -5.56
C LEU A 115 5.82 0.02 -5.78
N ASP A 116 6.75 -0.89 -6.06
CA ASP A 116 8.18 -0.61 -6.22
C ASP A 116 8.90 0.00 -5.01
N LEU A 117 8.24 0.13 -3.87
CA LEU A 117 8.84 0.59 -2.63
C LEU A 117 9.19 -0.57 -1.69
N PRO A 118 10.26 -0.45 -0.89
CA PRO A 118 10.62 -1.48 0.08
C PRO A 118 9.59 -1.54 1.21
N VAL A 119 9.20 -2.78 1.59
CA VAL A 119 8.33 -3.05 2.74
C VAL A 119 9.13 -3.86 3.76
N SER A 120 9.75 -3.19 4.70
CA SER A 120 10.53 -3.81 5.78
C SER A 120 9.79 -3.85 7.11
N TRP A 121 8.80 -2.98 7.29
CA TRP A 121 8.02 -2.79 8.51
C TRP A 121 6.55 -2.53 8.21
N ILE A 122 5.68 -2.72 9.21
CA ILE A 122 4.29 -2.26 9.24
C ILE A 122 3.97 -1.74 10.66
N PRO A 123 3.11 -0.69 10.82
CA PRO A 123 2.44 0.04 9.75
C PRO A 123 3.40 0.86 8.89
N THR A 124 3.05 1.05 7.63
CA THR A 124 3.76 1.87 6.66
C THR A 124 2.74 2.66 5.86
N THR A 125 2.98 3.95 5.64
CA THR A 125 2.02 4.83 4.96
C THR A 125 2.71 5.65 3.87
N TRP A 126 2.14 5.63 2.67
CA TRP A 126 2.61 6.39 1.52
C TRP A 126 1.52 7.32 1.02
N ILE A 127 1.90 8.49 0.52
CA ILE A 127 1.00 9.48 -0.08
C ILE A 127 1.40 9.68 -1.52
N TYR A 128 0.43 9.54 -2.42
CA TYR A 128 0.58 9.77 -3.86
C TYR A 128 -0.33 10.91 -4.30
N LYS A 129 0.08 11.64 -5.36
CA LYS A 129 -0.74 12.60 -6.07
C LYS A 129 -0.61 12.34 -7.57
N GLY A 130 -1.69 11.91 -8.22
CA GLY A 130 -1.69 11.65 -9.65
C GLY A 130 -0.67 10.60 -10.12
N GLY A 131 -0.36 9.62 -9.28
CA GLY A 131 0.66 8.58 -9.53
C GLY A 131 2.04 8.88 -8.97
N ASP A 132 2.35 10.14 -8.65
CA ASP A 132 3.64 10.53 -8.10
C ASP A 132 3.68 10.33 -6.58
N LEU A 133 4.73 9.66 -6.10
CA LEU A 133 4.98 9.50 -4.67
C LEU A 133 5.38 10.84 -4.06
N ARG A 134 4.61 11.32 -3.09
CA ARG A 134 4.88 12.57 -2.36
C ARG A 134 5.60 12.31 -1.04
N TYR A 135 5.12 11.35 -0.26
CA TYR A 135 5.70 10.98 1.02
C TYR A 135 5.70 9.46 1.22
N ALA A 136 6.77 8.95 1.82
CA ALA A 136 6.88 7.56 2.24
C ALA A 136 7.29 7.52 3.73
N MET A 137 6.37 7.07 4.57
CA MET A 137 6.58 6.88 6.00
C MET A 137 6.67 5.39 6.28
N ASN A 138 7.89 4.86 6.30
CA ASN A 138 8.15 3.42 6.33
C ASN A 138 8.37 2.88 7.74
N TYR A 139 8.02 3.65 8.80
CA TYR A 139 8.44 3.29 10.13
C TYR A 139 7.48 3.77 11.23
N GLY A 140 6.95 2.81 11.99
CA GLY A 140 6.23 3.08 13.21
C GLY A 140 4.79 3.56 13.06
N GLU A 141 4.20 3.93 14.19
CA GLU A 141 2.83 4.45 14.27
C GLU A 141 2.72 5.83 13.62
N MET A 142 1.57 6.07 12.99
CA MET A 142 1.31 7.33 12.31
C MET A 142 1.10 8.47 13.30
N ARG A 143 1.80 9.56 13.09
CA ARG A 143 1.51 10.84 13.71
C ARG A 143 0.49 11.60 12.86
N PHE A 144 -0.75 11.62 13.31
CA PHE A 144 -1.88 12.12 12.50
C PHE A 144 -1.85 13.63 12.31
N ASP A 145 -1.25 14.38 13.20
CA ASP A 145 -0.97 15.82 13.03
C ASP A 145 0.00 16.06 11.85
N VAL A 146 1.05 15.27 11.76
CA VAL A 146 2.01 15.31 10.65
C VAL A 146 1.37 14.83 9.34
N LEU A 147 0.52 13.81 9.39
CA LEU A 147 -0.20 13.33 8.20
C LEU A 147 -1.09 14.43 7.60
N GLN A 148 -1.79 15.22 8.43
CA GLN A 148 -2.59 16.36 7.96
C GLN A 148 -1.69 17.43 7.28
N GLN A 149 -0.51 17.70 7.82
CA GLN A 149 0.43 18.60 7.19
C GLN A 149 0.87 18.09 5.82
N PHE A 150 1.21 16.80 5.69
CA PHE A 150 1.56 16.20 4.42
C PHE A 150 0.43 16.24 3.38
N PHE A 151 -0.84 16.18 3.80
CA PHE A 151 -1.95 16.41 2.88
C PHE A 151 -1.98 17.84 2.37
N ALA A 152 -1.80 18.82 3.25
CA ALA A 152 -1.77 20.23 2.88
C ALA A 152 -0.61 20.50 1.89
N ASP A 153 0.58 20.01 2.21
CA ASP A 153 1.77 20.18 1.36
C ASP A 153 1.60 19.47 0.00
N SER A 154 1.02 18.27 -0.01
CA SER A 154 0.80 17.50 -1.24
C SER A 154 -0.30 18.10 -2.13
N LYS A 155 -1.25 18.85 -1.57
CA LYS A 155 -2.26 19.56 -2.36
C LYS A 155 -1.69 20.77 -3.07
N SER A 156 -0.63 21.39 -2.55
CA SER A 156 0.07 22.48 -3.21
C SER A 156 0.79 22.00 -4.47
N GLU A 157 0.99 22.92 -5.42
CA GLU A 157 1.84 22.66 -6.59
C GLU A 157 3.30 22.94 -6.22
N TRP A 158 4.14 21.93 -6.37
CA TRP A 158 5.62 22.03 -6.29
C TRP A 158 6.27 20.85 -6.99
#